data_7c0ee4f4b2d48b4c66cbe750fd9d394f
#
_entry.id   7c0ee4f4b2d48b4c66cbe750fd9d394f
#
_cell.length_a   1.000
_cell.length_b   1.000
_cell.length_c   1.000
_cell.angle_alpha   90.00
_cell.angle_beta   90.00
_cell.angle_gamma   90.00
#
_symmetry.space_group_name_H-M   'P 1'
#
loop_
_entity.id
_entity.type
_entity.pdbx_description
1 polymer ?
#
loop_
_entity_poly.entity_id
_entity_poly.type
_entity_poly.pdbx_seq_one_letter_code
_entity_poly.pdbx_strand_id
1 'polypeptide(L)'
;MTSFRYYTDGAATMIRKNGKYLREAGGWAFVLLIDNREDSVCSGGCPLTTNNEMELYAIYASMKDFLLKSESGDMVEICSDSSYCIDIFTKWAFNWQKKGWKKSDGKPIKNLKLIKAIWKLMANIKSKSCMLKFKKVKGHSSNQWNNKADELAGTAKNIAFKSGKTVYYGENDGLLGEKSKYVD
;
A
#
# COMPACT_ATOMS: atom_id res chain seq x y z
N MET A 1 -12.65 -5.14 22.11
CA MET A 1 -11.90 -4.27 21.18
C MET A 1 -10.53 -4.86 20.97
N THR A 2 -10.27 -5.35 19.79
CA THR A 2 -8.97 -5.92 19.39
C THR A 2 -8.16 -4.86 18.67
N SER A 3 -6.84 -4.84 18.90
CA SER A 3 -5.93 -3.91 18.24
C SER A 3 -5.15 -4.60 17.13
N PHE A 4 -5.37 -4.17 15.90
CA PHE A 4 -4.65 -4.62 14.72
C PHE A 4 -3.60 -3.59 14.33
N ARG A 5 -2.37 -4.01 14.11
CA ARG A 5 -1.30 -3.14 13.61
C ARG A 5 -0.64 -3.77 12.41
N TYR A 6 -0.67 -3.05 11.29
CA TYR A 6 -0.02 -3.48 10.05
C TYR A 6 1.21 -2.63 9.80
N TYR A 7 2.34 -3.27 9.61
CA TYR A 7 3.55 -2.67 9.06
C TYR A 7 3.58 -2.98 7.57
N THR A 8 3.50 -1.94 6.75
CA THR A 8 3.37 -2.06 5.29
C THR A 8 4.61 -1.52 4.61
N ASP A 9 5.03 -2.16 3.54
CA ASP A 9 6.12 -1.69 2.71
C ASP A 9 5.93 -2.08 1.24
N GLY A 10 6.56 -1.30 0.36
CA GLY A 10 6.63 -1.53 -1.08
C GLY A 10 8.04 -1.32 -1.59
N ALA A 11 8.48 -2.17 -2.50
CA ALA A 11 9.79 -2.11 -3.11
C ALA A 11 9.67 -2.21 -4.62
N ALA A 12 10.27 -1.29 -5.35
CA ALA A 12 10.41 -1.38 -6.80
C ALA A 12 11.74 -0.77 -7.24
N THR A 13 12.32 -1.36 -8.27
CA THR A 13 13.49 -0.78 -8.93
C THR A 13 13.00 0.22 -9.97
N MET A 14 13.53 1.44 -9.93
CA MET A 14 13.27 2.46 -10.93
C MET A 14 14.52 2.67 -11.77
N ILE A 15 14.41 2.46 -13.09
CA ILE A 15 15.50 2.70 -14.02
C ILE A 15 15.21 3.99 -14.78
N ARG A 16 16.22 4.85 -14.91
CA ARG A 16 16.15 6.03 -15.77
C ARG A 16 16.94 5.76 -17.06
N LYS A 17 16.23 5.80 -18.20
CA LYS A 17 16.82 5.63 -19.52
C LYS A 17 16.35 6.76 -20.44
N ASN A 18 17.30 7.44 -21.12
CA ASN A 18 17.01 8.55 -22.03
C ASN A 18 16.11 9.64 -21.41
N GLY A 19 16.36 10.00 -20.15
CA GLY A 19 15.57 11.02 -19.43
C GLY A 19 14.21 10.56 -18.92
N LYS A 20 13.75 9.36 -19.26
CA LYS A 20 12.48 8.80 -18.83
C LYS A 20 12.66 7.73 -17.76
N TYR A 21 11.75 7.67 -16.82
CA TYR A 21 11.68 6.57 -15.85
C TYR A 21 10.96 5.38 -16.45
N LEU A 22 11.52 4.19 -16.21
CA LEU A 22 10.94 2.92 -16.62
C LEU A 22 10.35 2.21 -15.40
N ARG A 23 9.17 1.59 -15.58
CA ARG A 23 8.62 0.65 -14.62
C ARG A 23 9.40 -0.66 -14.70
N GLU A 24 9.72 -1.18 -13.54
CA GLU A 24 10.34 -2.48 -13.34
C GLU A 24 9.52 -3.29 -12.33
N ALA A 25 9.97 -4.50 -12.04
CA ALA A 25 9.30 -5.34 -11.05
C ALA A 25 9.32 -4.69 -9.67
N GLY A 26 8.24 -4.89 -8.96
CA GLY A 26 8.10 -4.46 -7.57
C GLY A 26 7.37 -5.49 -6.72
N GLY A 27 7.48 -5.33 -5.41
CA GLY A 27 6.82 -6.15 -4.41
C GLY A 27 6.14 -5.29 -3.36
N TRP A 28 5.10 -5.83 -2.78
CA TRP A 28 4.37 -5.27 -1.65
C TRP A 28 4.30 -6.30 -0.52
N ALA A 29 4.26 -5.82 0.70
CA ALA A 29 4.14 -6.70 1.87
C ALA A 29 3.47 -5.99 3.04
N PHE A 30 2.86 -6.80 3.92
CA PHE A 30 2.54 -6.37 5.27
C PHE A 30 2.89 -7.44 6.31
N VAL A 31 3.15 -6.98 7.51
CA VAL A 31 3.26 -7.76 8.73
C VAL A 31 2.13 -7.34 9.65
N LEU A 32 1.29 -8.27 10.08
CA LEU A 32 0.18 -8.04 11.00
C LEU A 32 0.58 -8.43 12.42
N LEU A 33 0.32 -7.50 13.35
CA LEU A 33 0.30 -7.77 14.79
C LEU A 33 -1.14 -7.63 15.30
N ILE A 34 -1.58 -8.60 16.09
CA ILE A 34 -2.83 -8.53 16.86
C ILE A 34 -2.46 -8.44 18.34
N ASP A 35 -2.94 -7.39 19.02
CA ASP A 35 -2.63 -7.12 20.43
C ASP A 35 -1.11 -7.17 20.73
N ASN A 36 -0.31 -6.57 19.82
CA ASN A 36 1.16 -6.48 19.83
C ASN A 36 1.91 -7.82 19.64
N ARG A 37 1.23 -8.88 19.21
CA ARG A 37 1.86 -10.15 18.86
C ARG A 37 1.78 -10.38 17.36
N GLU A 38 2.85 -10.85 16.75
CA GLU A 38 2.82 -11.21 15.32
C GLU A 38 1.78 -12.30 15.06
N ASP A 39 0.90 -12.06 14.12
CA ASP A 39 -0.17 -12.96 13.67
C ASP A 39 0.15 -13.57 12.31
N SER A 40 0.37 -12.72 11.33
CA SER A 40 0.57 -13.16 9.95
C SER A 40 1.35 -12.16 9.12
N VAL A 41 1.83 -12.64 7.99
CA VAL A 41 2.46 -11.83 6.95
C VAL A 41 1.82 -12.12 5.60
N CYS A 42 1.84 -11.15 4.71
CA CYS A 42 1.39 -11.34 3.34
C CYS A 42 2.25 -10.50 2.40
N SER A 43 2.52 -11.03 1.21
CA SER A 43 3.27 -10.32 0.19
C SER A 43 2.87 -10.76 -1.22
N GLY A 44 3.17 -9.94 -2.18
CA GLY A 44 2.98 -10.21 -3.59
C GLY A 44 3.73 -9.17 -4.42
N GLY A 45 3.56 -9.20 -5.73
CA GLY A 45 4.30 -8.28 -6.58
C GLY A 45 3.74 -8.14 -7.97
N CYS A 46 4.35 -7.27 -8.73
CA CYS A 46 3.97 -6.96 -10.10
C CYS A 46 5.22 -6.76 -10.97
N PRO A 47 5.27 -7.32 -12.20
CA PRO A 47 6.44 -7.20 -13.05
C PRO A 47 6.68 -5.79 -13.61
N LEU A 48 5.65 -4.93 -13.68
CA LEU A 48 5.75 -3.55 -14.15
C LEU A 48 5.01 -2.62 -13.19
N THR A 49 5.75 -1.93 -12.32
CA THR A 49 5.19 -1.07 -11.29
C THR A 49 6.14 0.06 -10.88
N THR A 50 5.74 0.83 -9.88
CA THR A 50 6.55 1.84 -9.22
C THR A 50 6.61 1.61 -7.72
N ASN A 51 7.60 2.19 -7.04
CA ASN A 51 7.70 2.10 -5.59
C ASN A 51 6.43 2.60 -4.90
N ASN A 52 5.94 3.78 -5.27
CA ASN A 52 4.73 4.36 -4.69
C ASN A 52 3.48 3.50 -4.90
N GLU A 53 3.36 2.83 -6.04
CA GLU A 53 2.25 1.91 -6.29
C GLU A 53 2.30 0.69 -5.37
N MET A 54 3.48 0.12 -5.15
CA MET A 54 3.65 -1.01 -4.25
C MET A 54 3.39 -0.64 -2.79
N GLU A 55 3.84 0.54 -2.37
CA GLU A 55 3.55 1.11 -1.05
C GLU A 55 2.03 1.27 -0.82
N LEU A 56 1.34 1.85 -1.79
CA LEU A 56 -0.12 1.99 -1.74
C LEU A 56 -0.83 0.65 -1.74
N TYR A 57 -0.37 -0.31 -2.55
CA TYR A 57 -1.00 -1.62 -2.60
C TYR A 57 -0.83 -2.41 -1.31
N ALA A 58 0.31 -2.29 -0.62
CA ALA A 58 0.51 -2.87 0.69
C ALA A 58 -0.52 -2.34 1.72
N ILE A 59 -0.82 -1.04 1.68
CA ILE A 59 -1.87 -0.42 2.50
C ILE A 59 -3.25 -0.94 2.12
N TYR A 60 -3.55 -1.02 0.83
CA TYR A 60 -4.81 -1.58 0.33
C TYR A 60 -5.02 -3.01 0.80
N ALA A 61 -4.02 -3.86 0.63
CA ALA A 61 -4.05 -5.26 1.05
C ALA A 61 -4.28 -5.41 2.56
N SER A 62 -3.58 -4.60 3.37
CA SER A 62 -3.73 -4.61 4.83
C SER A 62 -5.12 -4.19 5.29
N MET A 63 -5.73 -3.19 4.64
CA MET A 63 -7.11 -2.78 4.97
C MET A 63 -8.14 -3.83 4.56
N LYS A 64 -7.95 -4.52 3.45
CA LYS A 64 -8.80 -5.66 3.06
C LYS A 64 -8.70 -6.78 4.08
N ASP A 65 -7.49 -7.14 4.48
CA ASP A 65 -7.23 -8.16 5.50
C ASP A 65 -7.91 -7.80 6.84
N PHE A 66 -7.76 -6.54 7.26
CA PHE A 66 -8.42 -6.06 8.47
C PHE A 66 -9.96 -6.19 8.40
N LEU A 67 -10.58 -5.78 7.30
CA LEU A 67 -12.02 -5.87 7.14
C LEU A 67 -12.56 -7.31 7.17
N LEU A 68 -11.77 -8.28 6.74
CA LEU A 68 -12.11 -9.71 6.80
C LEU A 68 -11.99 -10.27 8.22
N LYS A 69 -11.04 -9.80 9.01
CA LYS A 69 -10.70 -10.36 10.34
C LYS A 69 -11.37 -9.64 11.51
N SER A 70 -11.68 -8.35 11.34
CA SER A 70 -12.15 -7.49 12.44
C SER A 70 -13.62 -7.66 12.77
N GLU A 71 -13.94 -7.33 14.00
CA GLU A 71 -15.31 -7.13 14.47
C GLU A 71 -15.62 -5.65 14.68
N SER A 72 -16.90 -5.32 14.88
CA SER A 72 -17.32 -3.93 15.17
C SER A 72 -16.63 -3.42 16.44
N GLY A 73 -16.10 -2.21 16.38
CA GLY A 73 -15.41 -1.57 17.50
C GLY A 73 -13.90 -1.85 17.57
N ASP A 74 -13.36 -2.68 16.69
CA ASP A 74 -11.93 -2.93 16.64
C ASP A 74 -11.14 -1.71 16.12
N MET A 75 -9.84 -1.71 16.37
CA MET A 75 -8.93 -0.64 15.97
C MET A 75 -7.87 -1.16 15.02
N VAL A 76 -7.59 -0.40 13.97
CA VAL A 76 -6.47 -0.66 13.06
C VAL A 76 -5.52 0.53 13.01
N GLU A 77 -4.23 0.24 13.12
CA GLU A 77 -3.13 1.17 12.89
C GLU A 77 -2.31 0.71 11.68
N ILE A 78 -2.22 1.54 10.65
CA ILE A 78 -1.40 1.31 9.46
C ILE A 78 -0.09 2.06 9.64
N CYS A 79 1.01 1.32 9.78
CA CYS A 79 2.36 1.85 9.92
C CYS A 79 3.09 1.76 8.58
N SER A 80 3.56 2.89 8.06
CA SER A 80 4.32 2.97 6.83
C SER A 80 5.48 3.96 6.96
N ASP A 81 6.61 3.68 6.32
CA ASP A 81 7.72 4.62 6.20
C ASP A 81 7.59 5.55 4.98
N SER A 82 6.58 5.35 4.14
CA SER A 82 6.25 6.22 3.02
C SER A 82 5.53 7.49 3.45
N SER A 83 6.23 8.62 3.50
CA SER A 83 5.61 9.93 3.72
C SER A 83 4.55 10.24 2.68
N TYR A 84 4.78 9.87 1.42
CA TYR A 84 3.83 10.03 0.33
C TYR A 84 2.48 9.37 0.65
N CYS A 85 2.49 8.10 1.05
CA CYS A 85 1.26 7.37 1.38
C CYS A 85 0.54 7.95 2.61
N ILE A 86 1.29 8.23 3.67
CA ILE A 86 0.72 8.81 4.90
C ILE A 86 0.09 10.18 4.60
N ASP A 87 0.76 11.04 3.86
CA ASP A 87 0.24 12.37 3.53
C ASP A 87 -0.99 12.32 2.63
N ILE A 88 -1.09 11.35 1.71
CA ILE A 88 -2.31 11.15 0.91
C ILE A 88 -3.52 10.98 1.82
N PHE A 89 -3.50 10.03 2.74
CA PHE A 89 -4.70 9.64 3.50
C PHE A 89 -4.92 10.45 4.76
N THR A 90 -3.94 11.22 5.21
CA THR A 90 -4.08 12.11 6.37
C THR A 90 -4.27 13.58 6.00
N LYS A 91 -3.93 13.99 4.77
CA LYS A 91 -3.94 15.41 4.36
C LYS A 91 -4.62 15.63 3.01
N TRP A 92 -4.18 14.94 1.94
CA TRP A 92 -4.51 15.35 0.57
C TRP A 92 -5.82 14.78 0.03
N ALA A 93 -6.12 13.52 0.30
CA ALA A 93 -7.28 12.82 -0.28
C ALA A 93 -8.61 13.49 0.09
N PHE A 94 -8.73 14.06 1.29
CA PHE A 94 -9.91 14.82 1.71
C PHE A 94 -10.20 16.00 0.80
N ASN A 95 -9.15 16.76 0.43
CA ASN A 95 -9.29 17.89 -0.48
C ASN A 95 -9.51 17.45 -1.92
N TRP A 96 -8.83 16.39 -2.36
CA TRP A 96 -9.02 15.85 -3.70
C TRP A 96 -10.44 15.32 -3.90
N GLN A 97 -10.97 14.60 -2.94
CA GLN A 97 -12.35 14.09 -2.98
C GLN A 97 -13.36 15.23 -3.14
N LYS A 98 -13.23 16.30 -2.34
CA LYS A 98 -14.10 17.50 -2.43
C LYS A 98 -14.01 18.21 -3.78
N LYS A 99 -12.87 18.14 -4.45
CA LYS A 99 -12.60 18.77 -5.76
C LYS A 99 -12.80 17.81 -6.94
N GLY A 100 -13.54 16.71 -6.76
CA GLY A 100 -13.78 15.72 -7.81
C GLY A 100 -12.52 14.95 -8.24
N TRP A 101 -11.61 14.69 -7.30
CA TRP A 101 -10.37 13.95 -7.52
C TRP A 101 -9.39 14.61 -8.50
N LYS A 102 -9.20 15.90 -8.35
CA LYS A 102 -8.23 16.72 -9.10
C LYS A 102 -7.29 17.45 -8.15
N LYS A 103 -6.04 17.63 -8.58
CA LYS A 103 -5.10 18.52 -7.90
C LYS A 103 -5.53 19.98 -8.03
N SER A 104 -5.05 20.84 -7.14
CA SER A 104 -5.34 22.28 -7.17
C SER A 104 -4.84 22.97 -8.44
N ASP A 105 -3.79 22.47 -9.07
CA ASP A 105 -3.23 22.94 -10.33
C ASP A 105 -3.88 22.28 -11.57
N GLY A 106 -4.95 21.50 -11.38
CA GLY A 106 -5.69 20.80 -12.43
C GLY A 106 -5.00 19.55 -12.98
N LYS A 107 -3.79 19.23 -12.52
CA LYS A 107 -3.07 18.04 -12.97
C LYS A 107 -3.69 16.75 -12.46
N PRO A 108 -3.56 15.63 -13.20
CA PRO A 108 -4.08 14.34 -12.76
C PRO A 108 -3.34 13.85 -11.51
N ILE A 109 -4.06 13.12 -10.67
CA ILE A 109 -3.49 12.45 -9.50
C ILE A 109 -2.92 11.11 -9.95
N LYS A 110 -1.63 10.88 -9.68
CA LYS A 110 -0.99 9.57 -9.93
C LYS A 110 -1.59 8.51 -9.01
N ASN A 111 -1.68 7.27 -9.49
CA ASN A 111 -2.24 6.13 -8.75
C ASN A 111 -3.70 6.32 -8.29
N LEU A 112 -4.47 7.16 -8.99
CA LEU A 112 -5.81 7.56 -8.56
C LEU A 112 -6.76 6.37 -8.34
N LYS A 113 -6.72 5.37 -9.22
CA LYS A 113 -7.59 4.19 -9.10
C LYS A 113 -7.35 3.46 -7.77
N LEU A 114 -6.10 3.26 -7.42
CA LEU A 114 -5.70 2.60 -6.17
C LEU A 114 -6.00 3.49 -4.94
N ILE A 115 -5.76 4.79 -5.04
CA ILE A 115 -6.09 5.75 -3.97
C ILE A 115 -7.61 5.77 -3.70
N LYS A 116 -8.44 5.77 -4.74
CA LYS A 116 -9.91 5.68 -4.58
C LYS A 116 -10.34 4.35 -3.95
N ALA A 117 -9.70 3.25 -4.32
CA ALA A 117 -9.98 1.94 -3.71
C ALA A 117 -9.68 1.95 -2.21
N ILE A 118 -8.54 2.50 -1.80
CA ILE A 118 -8.19 2.67 -0.38
C ILE A 118 -9.18 3.60 0.32
N TRP A 119 -9.55 4.72 -0.30
CA TRP A 119 -10.55 5.65 0.23
C TRP A 119 -11.88 4.97 0.53
N LYS A 120 -12.32 4.09 -0.37
CA LYS A 120 -13.53 3.28 -0.16
C LYS A 120 -13.38 2.32 1.02
N LEU A 121 -12.22 1.68 1.18
CA LEU A 121 -11.96 0.81 2.33
C LEU A 121 -11.94 1.59 3.64
N MET A 122 -11.42 2.81 3.67
CA MET A 122 -11.50 3.69 4.84
C MET A 122 -12.96 3.97 5.24
N ALA A 123 -13.84 4.23 4.28
CA ALA A 123 -15.27 4.40 4.53
C ALA A 123 -15.91 3.10 5.07
N ASN A 124 -15.53 1.95 4.54
CA ASN A 124 -16.02 0.64 5.02
C ASN A 124 -15.57 0.36 6.47
N ILE A 125 -14.33 0.69 6.81
CA ILE A 125 -13.80 0.58 8.19
C ILE A 125 -14.62 1.44 9.14
N LYS A 126 -14.90 2.68 8.76
CA LYS A 126 -15.76 3.58 9.54
C LYS A 126 -17.19 3.06 9.68
N SER A 127 -17.77 2.54 8.59
CA SER A 127 -19.13 1.97 8.59
C SER A 127 -19.25 0.74 9.48
N LYS A 128 -18.14 0.01 9.69
CA LYS A 128 -18.04 -1.11 10.61
C LYS A 128 -17.88 -0.67 12.09
N SER A 129 -17.90 0.63 12.35
CA SER A 129 -17.64 1.24 13.66
C SER A 129 -16.22 0.98 14.19
N CYS A 130 -15.28 0.71 13.30
CA CYS A 130 -13.87 0.52 13.63
C CYS A 130 -13.09 1.83 13.57
N MET A 131 -12.03 1.93 14.37
CA MET A 131 -11.13 3.07 14.34
C MET A 131 -9.93 2.80 13.43
N LEU A 132 -9.61 3.77 12.57
CA LEU A 132 -8.43 3.74 11.69
C LEU A 132 -7.45 4.83 12.07
N LYS A 133 -6.17 4.45 12.22
CA LYS A 133 -5.05 5.37 12.41
C LYS A 133 -3.96 5.09 11.39
N PHE A 134 -3.30 6.14 10.93
CA PHE A 134 -2.07 6.06 10.15
C PHE A 134 -0.89 6.53 11.00
N LYS A 135 0.21 5.78 10.94
CA LYS A 135 1.43 6.08 11.68
C LYS A 135 2.64 6.06 10.75
N LYS A 136 3.31 7.20 10.67
CA LYS A 136 4.62 7.28 10.02
C LYS A 136 5.64 6.58 10.90
N VAL A 137 6.38 5.64 10.33
CA VAL A 137 7.55 5.02 10.95
C VAL A 137 8.81 5.40 10.20
N LYS A 138 9.98 5.29 10.86
CA LYS A 138 11.27 5.55 10.22
C LYS A 138 11.73 4.29 9.48
N GLY A 139 11.99 4.41 8.18
CA GLY A 139 12.57 3.33 7.40
C GLY A 139 14.01 3.03 7.82
N HIS A 140 14.45 1.80 7.61
CA HIS A 140 15.80 1.32 7.94
C HIS A 140 16.23 1.66 9.37
N SER A 141 15.32 1.53 10.31
CA SER A 141 15.51 1.82 11.73
C SER A 141 15.63 0.54 12.56
N SER A 142 15.58 0.68 13.89
CA SER A 142 15.51 -0.44 14.82
C SER A 142 14.14 -1.14 14.88
N ASN A 143 13.14 -0.68 14.12
CA ASN A 143 11.81 -1.29 14.10
C ASN A 143 11.86 -2.61 13.33
N GLN A 144 11.85 -3.73 14.07
CA GLN A 144 11.96 -5.08 13.49
C GLN A 144 10.81 -5.42 12.52
N TRP A 145 9.61 -4.91 12.77
CA TRP A 145 8.44 -5.22 11.94
C TRP A 145 8.43 -4.47 10.63
N ASN A 146 8.85 -3.19 10.65
CA ASN A 146 9.08 -2.42 9.43
C ASN A 146 10.19 -3.05 8.58
N ASN A 147 11.29 -3.47 9.20
CA ASN A 147 12.39 -4.15 8.51
C ASN A 147 11.95 -5.49 7.92
N LYS A 148 11.09 -6.24 8.62
CA LYS A 148 10.51 -7.48 8.11
C LYS A 148 9.61 -7.25 6.90
N ALA A 149 8.77 -6.21 6.90
CA ALA A 149 7.95 -5.84 5.76
C ALA A 149 8.82 -5.45 4.55
N ASP A 150 9.89 -4.68 4.76
CA ASP A 150 10.87 -4.31 3.73
C ASP A 150 11.52 -5.54 3.09
N GLU A 151 11.99 -6.49 3.89
CA GLU A 151 12.58 -7.75 3.41
C GLU A 151 11.59 -8.58 2.59
N LEU A 152 10.35 -8.71 3.06
CA LEU A 152 9.29 -9.44 2.36
C LEU A 152 8.93 -8.78 1.03
N ALA A 153 8.82 -7.46 0.98
CA ALA A 153 8.55 -6.71 -0.24
C ALA A 153 9.69 -6.87 -1.26
N GLY A 154 10.95 -6.83 -0.81
CA GLY A 154 12.13 -7.06 -1.63
C GLY A 154 12.18 -8.48 -2.21
N THR A 155 11.85 -9.49 -1.42
CA THR A 155 11.74 -10.89 -1.87
C THR A 155 10.62 -11.04 -2.91
N ALA A 156 9.45 -10.48 -2.66
CA ALA A 156 8.32 -10.50 -3.58
C ALA A 156 8.63 -9.80 -4.91
N LYS A 157 9.37 -8.69 -4.88
CA LYS A 157 9.90 -8.02 -6.07
C LYS A 157 10.75 -8.96 -6.92
N ASN A 158 11.67 -9.68 -6.32
CA ASN A 158 12.54 -10.62 -7.02
C ASN A 158 11.75 -11.78 -7.65
N ILE A 159 10.73 -12.27 -6.96
CA ILE A 159 9.82 -13.30 -7.48
C ILE A 159 9.03 -12.76 -8.68
N ALA A 160 8.49 -11.55 -8.60
CA ALA A 160 7.76 -10.92 -9.72
C ALA A 160 8.67 -10.70 -10.94
N PHE A 161 9.91 -10.29 -10.71
CA PHE A 161 10.92 -10.15 -11.78
C PHE A 161 11.18 -11.48 -12.50
N LYS A 162 11.42 -12.54 -11.74
CA LYS A 162 11.76 -13.87 -12.30
C LYS A 162 10.56 -14.55 -12.96
N SER A 163 9.38 -14.45 -12.36
CA SER A 163 8.17 -15.15 -12.83
C SER A 163 7.42 -14.39 -13.94
N GLY A 164 7.58 -13.06 -14.01
CA GLY A 164 6.77 -12.21 -14.89
C GLY A 164 5.28 -12.18 -14.54
N LYS A 165 4.89 -12.67 -13.36
CA LYS A 165 3.50 -12.77 -12.91
C LYS A 165 3.17 -11.74 -11.84
N THR A 166 1.92 -11.24 -11.88
CA THR A 166 1.36 -10.41 -10.83
C THR A 166 0.72 -11.28 -9.75
N VAL A 167 1.02 -10.98 -8.49
CA VAL A 167 0.43 -11.62 -7.31
C VAL A 167 -0.32 -10.56 -6.53
N TYR A 168 -1.64 -10.72 -6.46
CA TYR A 168 -2.58 -9.85 -5.76
C TYR A 168 -2.80 -10.32 -4.32
N TYR A 169 -3.41 -9.47 -3.50
CA TYR A 169 -4.03 -9.91 -2.26
C TYR A 169 -5.39 -10.55 -2.59
N GLY A 170 -5.45 -11.87 -2.56
CA GLY A 170 -6.62 -12.62 -2.99
C GLY A 170 -6.74 -12.69 -4.52
N GLU A 171 -7.92 -12.39 -5.05
CA GLU A 171 -8.18 -12.44 -6.48
C GLU A 171 -7.66 -11.19 -7.21
N ASN A 172 -7.57 -11.29 -8.55
CA ASN A 172 -7.25 -10.14 -9.39
C ASN A 172 -8.32 -9.06 -9.25
N ASP A 173 -7.93 -7.94 -8.65
CA ASP A 173 -8.80 -6.79 -8.39
C ASP A 173 -8.70 -5.69 -9.48
N GLY A 174 -7.87 -5.89 -10.48
CA GLY A 174 -7.63 -4.93 -11.56
C GLY A 174 -6.90 -3.66 -11.13
N LEU A 175 -6.34 -3.61 -9.91
CA LEU A 175 -5.61 -2.46 -9.39
C LEU A 175 -4.11 -2.49 -9.73
N LEU A 176 -3.56 -3.68 -9.91
CA LEU A 176 -2.22 -3.92 -10.44
C LEU A 176 -2.38 -4.56 -11.82
N GLY A 177 -1.85 -4.00 -12.84
CA GLY A 177 -2.06 -4.61 -14.14
C GLY A 177 -1.35 -3.92 -15.28
N GLU A 178 -1.89 -4.09 -16.46
CA GLU A 178 -1.36 -3.63 -17.73
C GLU A 178 -1.03 -2.14 -17.67
N LYS A 179 0.26 -1.85 -17.62
CA LYS A 179 0.80 -0.50 -17.62
C LYS A 179 1.87 -0.36 -18.66
N SER A 180 1.96 0.85 -19.19
CA SER A 180 3.10 1.21 -20.04
C SER A 180 4.41 0.96 -19.29
N LYS A 181 5.43 0.53 -20.00
CA LYS A 181 6.80 0.41 -19.47
C LYS A 181 7.35 1.76 -18.99
N TYR A 182 6.88 2.85 -19.58
CA TYR A 182 7.32 4.20 -19.25
C TYR A 182 6.39 4.81 -18.17
N VAL A 183 7.00 5.54 -17.25
CA VAL A 183 6.26 6.35 -16.27
C VAL A 183 5.99 7.70 -16.90
N ASP A 184 4.71 8.12 -16.91
CA ASP A 184 4.26 9.42 -17.40
C ASP A 184 4.72 10.57 -16.48
#